data_737a7b73cbb75c1b60b0ffac39869bb6
#
_entry.id   737a7b73cbb75c1b60b0ffac39869bb6
#
_cell.length_a   1.000
_cell.length_b   1.000
_cell.length_c   1.000
_cell.angle_alpha   90.00
_cell.angle_beta   90.00
_cell.angle_gamma   90.00
#
_symmetry.space_group_name_H-M   'P 1'
#
loop_
_entity.id
_entity.type
_entity.pdbx_description
1 polymer ?
#
loop_
_entity_poly.entity_id
_entity_poly.type
_entity_poly.pdbx_seq_one_letter_code
_entity_poly.pdbx_strand_id
1 'polypeptide(L)'
;MRTAVIRVNLDPAGRLSVGDLECAITDLRSDGIEVLVPTLEKLPATAREIELIVPGDDPDALREWAETTCARLAAHGEVQVSVPTFLSRGTDEDALGVVRGFGISAELQRLYEGDEEVAVFTVSRADIDHAGESRLHTALEAALNCEVRIVIT
;
A
#
# COMPACT_ATOMS: atom_id res chain seq x y z
N MET A 1 7.11 -6.41 8.10
CA MET A 1 6.88 -6.73 6.66
C MET A 1 5.80 -5.80 6.14
N ARG A 2 6.09 -5.08 5.07
CA ARG A 2 5.16 -4.14 4.46
C ARG A 2 4.09 -4.88 3.64
N THR A 3 3.03 -4.18 3.29
CA THR A 3 2.05 -4.66 2.32
C THR A 3 2.30 -3.96 0.99
N ALA A 4 2.47 -4.77 -0.04
CA ALA A 4 2.66 -4.29 -1.39
C ALA A 4 1.35 -4.35 -2.18
N VAL A 5 1.17 -3.38 -3.06
CA VAL A 5 0.12 -3.38 -4.08
C VAL A 5 0.82 -3.54 -5.43
N ILE A 6 0.45 -4.58 -6.15
CA ILE A 6 1.03 -4.90 -7.46
C ILE A 6 -0.08 -4.83 -8.52
N ARG A 7 0.06 -3.93 -9.46
CA ARG A 7 -0.87 -3.82 -10.59
C ARG A 7 -0.45 -4.78 -11.68
N VAL A 8 -1.39 -5.59 -12.13
CA VAL A 8 -1.15 -6.62 -13.15
C VAL A 8 -2.20 -6.53 -14.24
N ASN A 9 -1.75 -6.51 -15.48
CA ASN A 9 -2.59 -6.71 -16.64
C ASN A 9 -2.41 -8.14 -17.13
N LEU A 10 -3.43 -8.98 -16.91
CA LEU A 10 -3.41 -10.39 -17.29
C LEU A 10 -3.57 -10.61 -18.80
N ASP A 11 -4.03 -9.60 -19.50
CA ASP A 11 -4.38 -9.71 -20.92
C ASP A 11 -4.06 -8.41 -21.68
N PRO A 12 -2.77 -8.06 -21.83
CA PRO A 12 -2.37 -6.85 -22.52
C PRO A 12 -2.84 -6.79 -23.99
N ALA A 13 -2.98 -7.94 -24.61
CA ALA A 13 -3.44 -8.06 -26.00
C ALA A 13 -4.95 -7.91 -26.16
N GLY A 14 -5.73 -7.95 -25.08
CA GLY A 14 -7.17 -7.81 -25.09
C GLY A 14 -7.91 -8.97 -25.75
N ARG A 15 -7.39 -10.20 -25.58
CA ARG A 15 -7.93 -11.42 -26.21
C ARG A 15 -8.89 -12.22 -25.36
N LEU A 16 -8.87 -11.97 -24.04
CA LEU A 16 -9.71 -12.69 -23.08
C LEU A 16 -11.06 -11.98 -22.89
N SER A 17 -12.09 -12.75 -22.69
CA SER A 17 -13.40 -12.24 -22.27
C SER A 17 -13.36 -11.82 -20.79
N VAL A 18 -14.35 -11.03 -20.38
CA VAL A 18 -14.53 -10.70 -18.96
C VAL A 18 -14.71 -11.97 -18.12
N GLY A 19 -15.46 -12.96 -18.62
CA GLY A 19 -15.65 -14.24 -17.96
C GLY A 19 -14.34 -15.02 -17.75
N ASP A 20 -13.46 -15.03 -18.75
CA ASP A 20 -12.13 -15.67 -18.64
C ASP A 20 -11.26 -14.97 -17.57
N LEU A 21 -11.29 -13.64 -17.53
CA LEU A 21 -10.59 -12.85 -16.52
C LEU A 21 -11.15 -13.11 -15.13
N GLU A 22 -12.45 -13.19 -14.98
CA GLU A 22 -13.10 -13.51 -13.71
C GLU A 22 -12.71 -14.91 -13.20
N CYS A 23 -12.58 -15.89 -14.09
CA CYS A 23 -12.07 -17.21 -13.73
C CYS A 23 -10.63 -17.15 -13.22
N ALA A 24 -9.76 -16.42 -13.90
CA ALA A 24 -8.37 -16.24 -13.48
C ALA A 24 -8.29 -15.55 -12.10
N ILE A 25 -9.11 -14.54 -11.87
CA ILE A 25 -9.19 -13.83 -10.58
C ILE A 25 -9.67 -14.78 -9.48
N THR A 26 -10.67 -15.62 -9.77
CA THR A 26 -11.16 -16.62 -8.82
C THR A 26 -10.06 -17.61 -8.44
N ASP A 27 -9.24 -18.04 -9.39
CA ASP A 27 -8.10 -18.91 -9.13
C ASP A 27 -7.06 -18.25 -8.22
N LEU A 28 -6.74 -16.98 -8.45
CA LEU A 28 -5.85 -16.22 -7.57
C LEU A 28 -6.40 -16.13 -6.14
N ARG A 29 -7.67 -15.84 -5.99
CA ARG A 29 -8.32 -15.77 -4.67
C ARG A 29 -8.36 -17.12 -3.98
N SER A 30 -8.52 -18.19 -4.72
CA SER A 30 -8.49 -19.57 -4.19
C SER A 30 -7.12 -19.93 -3.64
N ASP A 31 -6.05 -19.34 -4.18
CA ASP A 31 -4.68 -19.49 -3.67
C ASP A 31 -4.40 -18.59 -2.46
N GLY A 32 -5.39 -17.90 -1.94
CA GLY A 32 -5.26 -17.03 -0.77
C GLY A 32 -4.74 -15.62 -1.08
N ILE A 33 -4.72 -15.23 -2.34
CA ILE A 33 -4.26 -13.89 -2.76
C ILE A 33 -5.43 -12.91 -2.71
N GLU A 34 -5.24 -11.78 -2.03
CA GLU A 34 -6.21 -10.69 -2.04
C GLU A 34 -6.11 -9.95 -3.36
N VAL A 35 -7.22 -9.85 -4.08
CA VAL A 35 -7.29 -9.21 -5.39
C VAL A 35 -8.37 -8.14 -5.40
N LEU A 36 -8.01 -6.92 -5.77
CA LEU A 36 -8.93 -5.83 -6.03
C LEU A 36 -9.17 -5.72 -7.54
N VAL A 37 -10.43 -5.68 -7.92
CA VAL A 37 -10.84 -5.71 -9.32
C VAL A 37 -11.70 -4.50 -9.65
N PRO A 38 -11.33 -3.72 -10.68
CA PRO A 38 -12.19 -2.64 -11.17
C PRO A 38 -13.41 -3.21 -11.92
N THR A 39 -14.29 -2.35 -12.38
CA THR A 39 -15.39 -2.77 -13.26
C THR A 39 -14.83 -3.09 -14.64
N LEU A 40 -14.54 -4.36 -14.89
CA LEU A 40 -13.83 -4.83 -16.09
C LEU A 40 -14.53 -4.45 -17.40
N GLU A 41 -15.87 -4.53 -17.43
CA GLU A 41 -16.67 -4.23 -18.62
C GLU A 41 -16.56 -2.78 -19.06
N LYS A 42 -16.25 -1.85 -18.14
CA LYS A 42 -16.11 -0.42 -18.42
C LYS A 42 -14.74 -0.02 -18.92
N LEU A 43 -13.77 -0.93 -18.86
CA LEU A 43 -12.41 -0.68 -19.28
C LEU A 43 -12.16 -1.23 -20.69
N PRO A 44 -11.26 -0.57 -21.47
CA PRO A 44 -10.79 -1.16 -22.73
C PRO A 44 -10.20 -2.54 -22.49
N ALA A 45 -10.40 -3.46 -23.43
CA ALA A 45 -9.94 -4.85 -23.31
C ALA A 45 -8.42 -4.97 -23.06
N THR A 46 -7.63 -4.01 -23.52
CA THR A 46 -6.17 -3.99 -23.34
C THR A 46 -5.70 -3.31 -22.05
N ALA A 47 -6.61 -2.73 -21.26
CA ALA A 47 -6.30 -1.93 -20.09
C ALA A 47 -7.03 -2.41 -18.81
N ARG A 48 -7.33 -3.69 -18.74
CA ARG A 48 -8.03 -4.30 -17.61
C ARG A 48 -7.04 -4.77 -16.54
N GLU A 49 -6.52 -3.80 -15.77
CA GLU A 49 -5.61 -4.09 -14.67
C GLU A 49 -6.35 -4.51 -13.41
N ILE A 50 -5.75 -5.47 -12.70
CA ILE A 50 -6.13 -5.86 -11.34
C ILE A 50 -5.03 -5.45 -10.36
N GLU A 51 -5.35 -5.41 -9.08
CA GLU A 51 -4.38 -5.13 -8.03
C GLU A 51 -4.27 -6.33 -7.10
N LEU A 52 -3.03 -6.82 -6.92
CA LEU A 52 -2.72 -7.86 -5.95
C LEU A 52 -2.23 -7.21 -4.67
N ILE A 53 -2.77 -7.63 -3.53
CA ILE A 53 -2.36 -7.15 -2.22
C ILE A 53 -1.60 -8.28 -1.52
N VAL A 54 -0.30 -8.09 -1.34
CA VAL A 54 0.57 -9.16 -0.82
C VAL A 54 1.58 -8.61 0.18
N PRO A 55 1.98 -9.41 1.17
CA PRO A 55 3.05 -9.03 2.08
C PRO A 55 4.42 -9.17 1.41
N GLY A 56 5.34 -8.26 1.69
CA GLY A 56 6.70 -8.32 1.20
C GLY A 56 7.38 -6.96 1.22
N ASP A 57 8.70 -6.97 1.24
CA ASP A 57 9.53 -5.77 1.33
C ASP A 57 10.42 -5.54 0.11
N ASP A 58 10.71 -6.59 -0.67
CA ASP A 58 11.59 -6.52 -1.83
C ASP A 58 10.77 -6.35 -3.12
N PRO A 59 10.84 -5.17 -3.77
CA PRO A 59 10.07 -4.90 -4.98
C PRO A 59 10.39 -5.86 -6.13
N ASP A 60 11.66 -6.20 -6.31
CA ASP A 60 12.09 -7.06 -7.42
C ASP A 60 11.60 -8.50 -7.23
N ALA A 61 11.71 -9.03 -6.02
CA ALA A 61 11.19 -10.36 -5.69
C ALA A 61 9.66 -10.44 -5.81
N LEU A 62 8.96 -9.39 -5.39
CA LEU A 62 7.50 -9.31 -5.51
C LEU A 62 7.05 -9.25 -6.96
N ARG A 63 7.74 -8.47 -7.78
CA ARG A 63 7.46 -8.37 -9.20
C ARG A 63 7.65 -9.70 -9.92
N GLU A 64 8.77 -10.37 -9.67
CA GLU A 64 9.07 -11.68 -10.23
C GLU A 64 8.04 -12.73 -9.80
N TRP A 65 7.65 -12.73 -8.53
CA TRP A 65 6.60 -13.60 -8.03
C TRP A 65 5.26 -13.35 -8.74
N ALA A 66 4.87 -12.09 -8.92
CA ALA A 66 3.64 -11.74 -9.61
C ALA A 66 3.68 -12.14 -11.09
N GLU A 67 4.78 -11.93 -11.77
CA GLU A 67 4.96 -12.35 -13.16
C GLU A 67 4.80 -13.88 -13.31
N THR A 68 5.46 -14.63 -12.45
CA THR A 68 5.40 -16.11 -12.47
C THR A 68 4.00 -16.62 -12.12
N THR A 69 3.39 -16.06 -11.07
CA THR A 69 2.08 -16.49 -10.59
C THR A 69 0.98 -16.18 -11.60
N CYS A 70 0.99 -14.99 -12.20
CA CYS A 70 -0.03 -14.58 -13.14
C CYS A 70 0.17 -15.16 -14.53
N ALA A 71 1.39 -15.43 -14.96
CA ALA A 71 1.68 -16.05 -16.26
C ALA A 71 1.04 -17.44 -16.40
N ARG A 72 0.93 -18.18 -15.31
CA ARG A 72 0.26 -19.49 -15.30
C ARG A 72 -1.22 -19.41 -15.60
N LEU A 73 -1.84 -18.28 -15.29
CA LEU A 73 -3.28 -18.05 -15.44
C LEU A 73 -3.62 -17.35 -16.75
N ALA A 74 -2.66 -16.67 -17.34
CA ALA A 74 -2.86 -15.99 -18.62
C ALA A 74 -2.84 -17.00 -19.77
N ALA A 75 -3.90 -17.04 -20.56
CA ALA A 75 -4.05 -18.00 -21.67
C ALA A 75 -2.94 -17.90 -22.72
N HIS A 76 -2.25 -16.76 -22.81
CA HIS A 76 -1.21 -16.49 -23.80
C HIS A 76 0.18 -16.26 -23.19
N GLY A 77 0.33 -16.46 -21.87
CA GLY A 77 1.60 -16.36 -21.16
C GLY A 77 2.16 -14.94 -21.03
N GLU A 78 1.52 -13.95 -21.62
CA GLU A 78 1.94 -12.55 -21.51
C GLU A 78 1.16 -11.83 -20.43
N VAL A 79 1.88 -11.32 -19.43
CA VAL A 79 1.31 -10.44 -18.39
C VAL A 79 2.19 -9.21 -18.29
N GLN A 80 1.58 -8.08 -17.95
CA GLN A 80 2.32 -6.86 -17.62
C GLN A 80 2.19 -6.60 -16.12
N VAL A 81 3.32 -6.52 -15.43
CA VAL A 81 3.39 -6.27 -14.00
C VAL A 81 4.09 -4.94 -13.77
N SER A 82 3.39 -4.03 -13.10
CA SER A 82 3.94 -2.72 -12.72
C SER A 82 4.88 -2.86 -11.55
N VAL A 83 5.70 -1.84 -11.32
CA VAL A 83 6.55 -1.75 -10.13
C VAL A 83 5.66 -1.77 -8.89
N PRO A 84 5.92 -2.67 -7.92
CA PRO A 84 5.15 -2.71 -6.68
C PRO A 84 5.22 -1.39 -5.93
N THR A 85 4.08 -0.98 -5.37
CA THR A 85 3.99 0.13 -4.44
C THR A 85 3.66 -0.41 -3.05
N PHE A 86 4.01 0.33 -2.01
CA PHE A 86 3.79 -0.13 -0.65
C PHE A 86 2.76 0.74 0.06
N LEU A 87 1.83 0.07 0.75
CA LEU A 87 0.86 0.76 1.58
C LEU A 87 1.50 1.16 2.91
N SER A 88 1.25 2.40 3.33
CA SER A 88 1.50 2.78 4.71
C SER A 88 0.45 2.12 5.59
N ARG A 89 0.89 1.30 6.54
CA ARG A 89 0.00 0.61 7.47
C ARG A 89 -0.23 1.36 8.77
N GLY A 90 0.27 2.58 8.87
CA GLY A 90 0.19 3.33 10.09
C GLY A 90 1.06 2.75 11.21
N THR A 91 2.19 2.15 10.87
CA THR A 91 3.13 1.60 11.85
C THR A 91 3.95 2.70 12.53
N ASP A 92 4.47 2.38 13.71
CA ASP A 92 5.40 3.27 14.42
C ASP A 92 6.63 3.59 13.57
N GLU A 93 7.09 2.62 12.78
CA GLU A 93 8.24 2.79 11.90
C GLU A 93 7.96 3.79 10.78
N ASP A 94 6.76 3.79 10.21
CA ASP A 94 6.33 4.78 9.21
C ASP A 94 6.35 6.19 9.82
N ALA A 95 5.81 6.33 11.04
CA ALA A 95 5.79 7.59 11.75
C ALA A 95 7.19 8.11 12.10
N LEU A 96 8.06 7.22 12.57
CA LEU A 96 9.45 7.57 12.88
C LEU A 96 10.23 7.94 11.63
N GLY A 97 9.88 7.34 10.49
CA GLY A 97 10.42 7.74 9.18
C GLY A 97 10.06 9.18 8.81
N VAL A 98 8.83 9.59 9.07
CA VAL A 98 8.38 10.99 8.88
C VAL A 98 9.17 11.93 9.80
N VAL A 99 9.27 11.61 11.08
CA VAL A 99 10.02 12.40 12.08
C VAL A 99 11.47 12.60 11.64
N ARG A 100 12.14 11.53 11.20
CA ARG A 100 13.51 11.61 10.69
C ARG A 100 13.62 12.47 9.44
N GLY A 101 12.61 12.41 8.56
CA GLY A 101 12.55 13.23 7.35
C GLY A 101 12.49 14.73 7.63
N PHE A 102 11.91 15.12 8.76
CA PHE A 102 11.92 16.52 9.23
C PHE A 102 13.21 16.92 9.96
N GLY A 103 14.12 15.96 10.21
CA GLY A 103 15.36 16.21 10.94
C GLY A 103 15.17 16.42 12.42
N ILE A 104 14.12 15.87 13.02
CA ILE A 104 13.77 16.02 14.44
C ILE A 104 13.70 14.66 15.13
N SER A 105 13.55 14.71 16.47
CA SER A 105 13.34 13.54 17.30
C SER A 105 12.00 13.64 18.02
N ALA A 106 11.31 12.53 18.17
CA ALA A 106 10.06 12.47 18.90
C ALA A 106 9.90 11.13 19.62
N GLU A 107 9.20 11.16 20.75
CA GLU A 107 8.75 9.96 21.44
C GLU A 107 7.30 9.68 21.04
N LEU A 108 7.01 8.44 20.68
CA LEU A 108 5.68 8.00 20.26
C LEU A 108 5.05 7.12 21.34
N GLN A 109 3.82 7.46 21.70
CA GLN A 109 2.98 6.64 22.56
C GLN A 109 1.62 6.46 21.91
N ARG A 110 1.12 5.24 21.87
CA ARG A 110 -0.22 4.94 21.36
C ARG A 110 -1.19 4.81 22.52
N LEU A 111 -2.33 5.48 22.37
CA LEU A 111 -3.43 5.45 23.32
C LEU A 111 -4.72 5.03 22.62
N TYR A 112 -5.65 4.51 23.41
CA TYR A 112 -7.00 4.24 22.93
C TYR A 112 -8.00 5.08 23.71
N GLU A 113 -8.83 5.83 23.01
CA GLU A 113 -9.96 6.57 23.56
C GLU A 113 -11.25 5.92 23.04
N GLY A 114 -11.85 5.04 23.86
CA GLY A 114 -12.91 4.17 23.39
C GLY A 114 -12.35 3.16 22.37
N ASP A 115 -12.92 3.13 21.18
CA ASP A 115 -12.48 2.27 20.08
C ASP A 115 -11.51 2.97 19.11
N GLU A 116 -11.20 4.24 19.37
CA GLU A 116 -10.33 5.03 18.50
C GLU A 116 -8.89 5.02 18.99
N GLU A 117 -7.97 4.78 18.05
CA GLU A 117 -6.54 4.84 18.31
C GLU A 117 -6.03 6.28 18.14
N VAL A 118 -5.24 6.73 19.10
CA VAL A 118 -4.60 8.05 19.08
C VAL A 118 -3.09 7.88 19.24
N ALA A 119 -2.33 8.45 18.33
CA ALA A 119 -0.87 8.50 18.40
C ALA A 119 -0.42 9.83 19.01
N VAL A 120 0.31 9.78 20.12
CA VAL A 120 0.82 10.96 20.82
C VAL A 120 2.32 11.06 20.62
N PHE A 121 2.76 12.17 20.02
CA PHE A 121 4.17 12.48 19.80
C PHE A 121 4.62 13.57 20.76
N THR A 122 5.63 13.26 21.54
CA THR A 122 6.27 14.24 22.42
C THR A 122 7.49 14.80 21.70
N VAL A 123 7.49 16.09 21.43
CA VAL A 123 8.50 16.78 20.63
C VAL A 123 9.00 18.01 21.40
N SER A 124 10.29 18.30 21.34
CA SER A 124 10.83 19.50 21.95
C SER A 124 10.36 20.75 21.23
N ARG A 125 10.30 21.87 21.96
CA ARG A 125 9.91 23.15 21.34
C ARG A 125 10.86 23.57 20.23
N ALA A 126 12.15 23.34 20.38
CA ALA A 126 13.13 23.65 19.36
C ALA A 126 12.87 22.87 18.04
N ASP A 127 12.51 21.60 18.17
CA ASP A 127 12.19 20.76 17.01
C ASP A 127 10.87 21.17 16.35
N ILE A 128 9.86 21.54 17.15
CA ILE A 128 8.60 22.07 16.63
C ILE A 128 8.82 23.39 15.87
N ASP A 129 9.64 24.28 16.39
CA ASP A 129 9.95 25.53 15.70
C ASP A 129 10.70 25.30 14.39
N HIS A 130 11.52 24.25 14.34
CA HIS A 130 12.24 23.88 13.13
C HIS A 130 11.32 23.22 12.06
N ALA A 131 10.50 22.27 12.45
CA ALA A 131 9.67 21.48 11.55
C ALA A 131 8.38 22.19 11.13
N GLY A 132 7.78 22.96 12.03
CA GLY A 132 6.43 23.51 11.89
C GLY A 132 5.39 22.49 12.36
N GLU A 133 4.66 22.83 13.43
CA GLU A 133 3.69 21.93 14.08
C GLU A 133 2.63 21.42 13.11
N SER A 134 2.04 22.33 12.32
CA SER A 134 0.97 21.99 11.38
C SER A 134 1.44 21.05 10.26
N ARG A 135 2.61 21.26 9.73
CA ARG A 135 3.21 20.42 8.68
C ARG A 135 3.54 19.04 9.21
N LEU A 136 4.12 18.98 10.41
CA LEU A 136 4.45 17.72 11.08
C LEU A 136 3.19 16.92 11.39
N HIS A 137 2.18 17.58 11.96
CA HIS A 137 0.90 16.97 12.30
C HIS A 137 0.23 16.33 11.07
N THR A 138 0.12 17.08 9.98
CA THR A 138 -0.48 16.59 8.72
C THR A 138 0.29 15.40 8.16
N ALA A 139 1.61 15.44 8.16
CA ALA A 139 2.44 14.35 7.65
C ALA A 139 2.30 13.09 8.50
N LEU A 140 2.22 13.23 9.83
CA LEU A 140 2.04 12.12 10.74
C LEU A 140 0.64 11.49 10.63
N GLU A 141 -0.40 12.29 10.51
CA GLU A 141 -1.75 11.78 10.27
C GLU A 141 -1.84 10.98 8.96
N ALA A 142 -1.20 11.47 7.90
CA ALA A 142 -1.15 10.77 6.62
C ALA A 142 -0.39 9.44 6.73
N ALA A 143 0.72 9.41 7.48
CA ALA A 143 1.53 8.20 7.66
C ALA A 143 0.84 7.14 8.52
N LEU A 144 0.13 7.57 9.57
CA LEU A 144 -0.50 6.67 10.54
C LEU A 144 -1.95 6.34 10.24
N ASN A 145 -2.62 7.19 9.48
CA ASN A 145 -4.06 7.08 9.21
C ASN A 145 -4.90 6.96 10.49
N CYS A 146 -4.52 7.70 11.52
CA CYS A 146 -5.23 7.79 12.79
C CYS A 146 -5.10 9.20 13.35
N GLU A 147 -5.81 9.51 14.44
CA GLU A 147 -5.67 10.79 15.13
C GLU A 147 -4.25 10.93 15.69
N VAL A 148 -3.65 12.08 15.47
CA VAL A 148 -2.31 12.43 15.96
C VAL A 148 -2.41 13.63 16.90
N ARG A 149 -1.74 13.53 18.05
CA ARG A 149 -1.56 14.64 19.00
C ARG A 149 -0.09 14.90 19.19
N ILE A 150 0.28 16.16 19.18
CA ILE A 150 1.64 16.61 19.42
C ILE A 150 1.69 17.28 20.79
N VAL A 151 2.55 16.77 21.66
CA VAL A 151 2.84 17.34 22.97
C VAL A 151 4.20 18.00 22.91
N ILE A 152 4.26 19.28 23.26
CA ILE A 152 5.49 20.07 23.23
C ILE A 152 6.07 20.14 24.62
N THR A 153 7.34 19.81 24.75
CA THR A 153 8.08 19.85 26.04
C THR A 153 9.08 20.98 26.10
#